data_b7830d63093bb4abc0404f0040660f55
#
_entry.id   b7830d63093bb4abc0404f0040660f55
#
_cell.length_a   1.000
_cell.length_b   1.000
_cell.length_c   1.000
_cell.angle_alpha   90.00
_cell.angle_beta   90.00
_cell.angle_gamma   90.00
#
_symmetry.space_group_name_H-M   'P 1'
#
loop_
_entity.id
_entity.type
_entity.pdbx_description
1 polymer ?
#
loop_
_entity_poly.entity_id
_entity_poly.type
_entity_poly.pdbx_seq_one_letter_code
_entity_poly.pdbx_strand_id
1 'polypeptide(L)'
;MTYTDWLVLCFTLLGIVLYGIYKSRKNTGIDSYFLAGRSLPWYQVGLSVMATQASAITFIAGPGQAYSDGMRFIQFYLGLPLAVIILCTSFIPNFHLLRVVTAYEYLEKRFDAKSRVLTVVLFLFLRSLSTAISIYAPSIILSTLLHLPTGLTTCLIGLLVISYTVSGGAKAVSSTQFIQMLVIFSGMGLAGYEVFHLLPKGTGFLEAMHVSGTLGKLNVIDFHFDLHNRYTIWSGLIGGLFLQLSYFGTDQSQVGRYLTGSSIAESRLGLILNGFVKIPMQFLILLLGTLVFVFYQWQQPPAYFNQHELSLIVNSRDKGAYNDLEKKRQVLFEAKKVDLDKYILSLRAGESYEIAHRAADLRRAQESFDQNKTSLRKLILKNHPGSELADISDTNYMFLNFVLAYLPHGTIGMIIAIVFLASMGSVASACNSMASCSVVDIYQRWIVKNGSESHYLWVSRGFTIFWGLICVVFALYAGRFGNLLEAVNSLGSLFYGTILGIFLVAFYIRSIQGNAIFYAAIASEALIFIAAHYKWMEYLWLNVFGALLVVLLSFFFQKTIFKQSIKS
;
A
#
# COMPACT_ATOMS: atom_id res chain seq x y z
N MET A 1 25.31 -7.77 4.80
CA MET A 1 25.61 -6.87 3.66
C MET A 1 27.10 -6.62 3.55
N THR A 2 27.63 -6.62 2.34
CA THR A 2 29.03 -6.32 2.03
C THR A 2 29.24 -4.82 1.77
N TYR A 3 30.51 -4.41 1.62
CA TYR A 3 30.84 -3.03 1.24
C TYR A 3 30.17 -2.61 -0.10
N THR A 4 30.09 -3.52 -1.06
CA THR A 4 29.42 -3.27 -2.35
C THR A 4 27.93 -2.97 -2.19
N ASP A 5 27.23 -3.68 -1.31
CA ASP A 5 25.80 -3.45 -1.04
C ASP A 5 25.57 -2.06 -0.43
N TRP A 6 26.40 -1.69 0.56
CA TRP A 6 26.33 -0.36 1.19
C TRP A 6 26.68 0.75 0.20
N LEU A 7 27.67 0.52 -0.67
CA LEU A 7 28.05 1.51 -1.68
C LEU A 7 26.91 1.75 -2.67
N VAL A 8 26.29 0.67 -3.20
CA VAL A 8 25.13 0.77 -4.11
C VAL A 8 23.97 1.48 -3.42
N LEU A 9 23.64 1.10 -2.18
CA LEU A 9 22.59 1.72 -1.40
C LEU A 9 22.83 3.23 -1.22
N CYS A 10 23.99 3.60 -0.67
CA CYS A 10 24.31 5.00 -0.39
C CYS A 10 24.39 5.83 -1.66
N PHE A 11 25.04 5.34 -2.73
CA PHE A 11 25.15 6.05 -4.00
C PHE A 11 23.77 6.32 -4.61
N THR A 12 22.90 5.32 -4.63
CA THR A 12 21.54 5.44 -5.18
C THR A 12 20.71 6.44 -4.37
N LEU A 13 20.72 6.35 -3.03
CA LEU A 13 19.96 7.26 -2.17
C LEU A 13 20.48 8.70 -2.26
N LEU A 14 21.81 8.89 -2.13
CA LEU A 14 22.42 10.22 -2.20
C LEU A 14 22.22 10.86 -3.57
N GLY A 15 22.36 10.10 -4.67
CA GLY A 15 22.13 10.59 -6.02
C GLY A 15 20.73 11.16 -6.21
N ILE A 16 19.70 10.45 -5.70
CA ILE A 16 18.32 10.89 -5.82
C ILE A 16 18.03 12.09 -4.90
N VAL A 17 18.55 12.10 -3.67
CA VAL A 17 18.38 13.23 -2.74
C VAL A 17 19.03 14.49 -3.31
N LEU A 18 20.27 14.40 -3.80
CA LEU A 18 20.97 15.53 -4.42
C LEU A 18 20.25 16.04 -5.67
N TYR A 19 19.74 15.14 -6.51
CA TYR A 19 18.90 15.52 -7.65
C TYR A 19 17.63 16.25 -7.22
N GLY A 20 16.95 15.78 -6.15
CA GLY A 20 15.79 16.43 -5.58
C GLY A 20 16.09 17.84 -5.09
N ILE A 21 17.19 18.02 -4.34
CA ILE A 21 17.64 19.33 -3.87
C ILE A 21 17.96 20.26 -5.06
N TYR A 22 18.64 19.76 -6.09
CA TYR A 22 18.93 20.54 -7.29
C TYR A 22 17.66 21.05 -7.97
N LYS A 23 16.62 20.21 -8.09
CA LYS A 23 15.33 20.57 -8.70
C LYS A 23 14.47 21.49 -7.85
N SER A 24 14.69 21.55 -6.52
CA SER A 24 13.90 22.35 -5.58
C SER A 24 14.27 23.85 -5.58
N ARG A 25 15.41 24.25 -6.14
CA ARG A 25 15.99 25.61 -6.02
C ARG A 25 15.15 26.75 -6.58
N LYS A 26 14.05 26.49 -7.29
CA LYS A 26 13.22 27.52 -7.98
C LYS A 26 11.76 27.55 -7.48
N ASN A 27 11.46 27.09 -6.29
CA ASN A 27 10.08 27.14 -5.75
C ASN A 27 9.78 28.51 -5.14
N THR A 28 8.92 29.28 -5.83
CA THR A 28 8.51 30.64 -5.43
C THR A 28 6.98 30.72 -5.33
N GLY A 29 6.38 30.27 -4.21
CA GLY A 29 4.94 30.38 -4.00
C GLY A 29 4.22 29.05 -3.78
N ILE A 30 2.93 29.13 -3.38
CA ILE A 30 2.10 27.97 -3.00
C ILE A 30 1.85 27.03 -4.17
N ASP A 31 1.46 27.54 -5.34
CA ASP A 31 1.21 26.72 -6.52
C ASP A 31 2.46 25.98 -6.98
N SER A 32 3.62 26.63 -6.92
CA SER A 32 4.90 25.99 -7.22
C SER A 32 5.24 24.89 -6.20
N TYR A 33 4.98 25.17 -4.92
CA TYR A 33 5.31 24.25 -3.83
C TYR A 33 4.40 23.03 -3.79
N PHE A 34 3.07 23.17 -3.97
CA PHE A 34 2.11 22.08 -3.87
C PHE A 34 1.73 21.44 -5.21
N LEU A 35 1.72 22.19 -6.32
CA LEU A 35 1.27 21.74 -7.63
C LEU A 35 2.34 21.81 -8.72
N ALA A 36 3.62 22.01 -8.36
CA ALA A 36 4.72 22.11 -9.32
C ALA A 36 4.50 23.18 -10.42
N GLY A 37 3.70 24.22 -10.14
CA GLY A 37 3.30 25.25 -11.10
C GLY A 37 2.46 24.72 -12.27
N ARG A 38 1.82 23.55 -12.12
CA ARG A 38 1.00 22.88 -13.15
C ARG A 38 1.73 22.77 -14.48
N SER A 39 2.96 22.26 -14.47
CA SER A 39 3.84 22.26 -15.65
C SER A 39 4.36 20.89 -16.05
N LEU A 40 3.88 19.81 -15.41
CA LEU A 40 4.42 18.48 -15.65
C LEU A 40 3.77 17.80 -16.88
N PRO A 41 4.55 17.09 -17.70
CA PRO A 41 4.04 16.27 -18.78
C PRO A 41 3.41 14.97 -18.26
N TRP A 42 2.51 14.38 -19.03
CA TRP A 42 1.70 13.21 -18.67
C TRP A 42 2.49 12.01 -18.12
N TYR A 43 3.64 11.70 -18.72
CA TYR A 43 4.46 10.57 -18.26
C TYR A 43 5.05 10.80 -16.86
N GLN A 44 5.44 12.04 -16.57
CA GLN A 44 5.93 12.39 -15.24
C GLN A 44 4.79 12.43 -14.22
N VAL A 45 3.62 12.93 -14.61
CA VAL A 45 2.38 12.86 -13.80
C VAL A 45 2.05 11.39 -13.47
N GLY A 46 1.99 10.52 -14.48
CA GLY A 46 1.62 9.12 -14.30
C GLY A 46 2.59 8.36 -13.40
N LEU A 47 3.91 8.51 -13.61
CA LEU A 47 4.90 7.88 -12.75
C LEU A 47 4.93 8.47 -11.33
N SER A 48 4.61 9.77 -11.16
CA SER A 48 4.47 10.38 -9.84
C SER A 48 3.24 9.86 -9.09
N VAL A 49 2.10 9.70 -9.76
CA VAL A 49 0.89 9.05 -9.20
C VAL A 49 1.21 7.62 -8.77
N MET A 50 1.88 6.85 -9.64
CA MET A 50 2.26 5.47 -9.37
C MET A 50 3.25 5.36 -8.20
N ALA A 51 4.28 6.21 -8.14
CA ALA A 51 5.25 6.24 -7.05
C ALA A 51 4.64 6.66 -5.71
N THR A 52 3.59 7.49 -5.72
CA THR A 52 2.86 7.85 -4.50
C THR A 52 2.11 6.65 -3.93
N GLN A 53 1.58 5.78 -4.78
CA GLN A 53 0.91 4.54 -4.39
C GLN A 53 1.88 3.40 -4.07
N ALA A 54 2.96 3.28 -4.83
CA ALA A 54 3.96 2.23 -4.68
C ALA A 54 4.92 2.56 -3.53
N SER A 55 4.49 2.26 -2.30
CA SER A 55 5.30 2.46 -1.09
C SER A 55 6.23 1.27 -0.83
N ALA A 56 7.10 1.39 0.17
CA ALA A 56 7.92 0.29 0.67
C ALA A 56 7.11 -0.99 0.94
N ILE A 57 5.87 -0.85 1.42
CA ILE A 57 4.95 -1.96 1.71
C ILE A 57 4.71 -2.80 0.46
N THR A 58 4.55 -2.17 -0.70
CA THR A 58 4.32 -2.86 -1.98
C THR A 58 5.46 -3.83 -2.32
N PHE A 59 6.70 -3.45 -2.04
CA PHE A 59 7.89 -4.20 -2.44
C PHE A 59 8.39 -5.18 -1.36
N ILE A 60 7.99 -4.99 -0.10
CA ILE A 60 8.33 -5.90 1.01
C ILE A 60 7.18 -6.87 1.27
N ALA A 61 5.99 -6.34 1.54
CA ALA A 61 4.85 -7.15 1.94
C ALA A 61 4.11 -7.76 0.73
N GLY A 62 4.21 -7.17 -0.48
CA GLY A 62 3.60 -7.72 -1.68
C GLY A 62 4.10 -9.13 -2.05
N PRO A 63 5.42 -9.37 -2.18
CA PRO A 63 5.94 -10.73 -2.36
C PRO A 63 5.60 -11.66 -1.19
N GLY A 64 5.61 -11.15 0.06
CA GLY A 64 5.21 -11.91 1.24
C GLY A 64 3.74 -12.34 1.20
N GLN A 65 2.85 -11.47 0.75
CA GLN A 65 1.45 -11.78 0.54
C GLN A 65 1.26 -12.91 -0.49
N ALA A 66 1.98 -12.85 -1.63
CA ALA A 66 1.90 -13.89 -2.62
C ALA A 66 2.51 -15.22 -2.15
N TYR A 67 3.58 -15.17 -1.37
CA TYR A 67 4.16 -16.35 -0.72
C TYR A 67 3.13 -17.05 0.18
N SER A 68 2.39 -16.30 0.99
CA SER A 68 1.38 -16.85 1.91
C SER A 68 0.09 -17.25 1.20
N ASP A 69 -0.56 -16.33 0.48
CA ASP A 69 -1.92 -16.48 -0.05
C ASP A 69 -1.98 -16.70 -1.57
N GLY A 70 -0.81 -16.73 -2.23
CA GLY A 70 -0.75 -16.80 -3.69
C GLY A 70 -1.12 -15.48 -4.35
N MET A 71 -1.53 -15.55 -5.61
CA MET A 71 -1.75 -14.37 -6.45
C MET A 71 -3.15 -13.75 -6.31
N ARG A 72 -3.97 -14.19 -5.36
CA ARG A 72 -5.36 -13.71 -5.17
C ARG A 72 -5.46 -12.20 -4.98
N PHE A 73 -4.45 -11.58 -4.38
CA PHE A 73 -4.42 -10.13 -4.15
C PHE A 73 -4.54 -9.30 -5.45
N ILE A 74 -4.22 -9.87 -6.62
CA ILE A 74 -4.39 -9.15 -7.89
C ILE A 74 -5.84 -8.74 -8.14
N GLN A 75 -6.82 -9.48 -7.61
CA GLN A 75 -8.25 -9.16 -7.74
C GLN A 75 -8.59 -7.77 -7.16
N PHE A 76 -7.85 -7.31 -6.16
CA PHE A 76 -7.95 -5.96 -5.60
C PHE A 76 -7.88 -4.85 -6.67
N TYR A 77 -7.16 -5.10 -7.77
CA TYR A 77 -6.97 -4.11 -8.85
C TYR A 77 -7.96 -4.23 -10.01
N LEU A 78 -8.88 -5.19 -10.00
CA LEU A 78 -9.83 -5.39 -11.11
C LEU A 78 -10.76 -4.19 -11.31
N GLY A 79 -11.09 -3.46 -10.25
CA GLY A 79 -11.88 -2.23 -10.31
C GLY A 79 -11.13 -1.00 -10.84
N LEU A 80 -9.78 -1.03 -10.89
CA LEU A 80 -8.96 0.13 -11.24
C LEU A 80 -9.22 0.69 -12.65
N PRO A 81 -9.34 -0.11 -13.73
CA PRO A 81 -9.63 0.43 -15.07
C PRO A 81 -10.94 1.21 -15.12
N LEU A 82 -11.99 0.69 -14.48
CA LEU A 82 -13.29 1.36 -14.41
C LEU A 82 -13.20 2.67 -13.59
N ALA A 83 -12.47 2.64 -12.47
CA ALA A 83 -12.21 3.84 -11.68
C ALA A 83 -11.50 4.91 -12.50
N VAL A 84 -10.46 4.55 -13.26
CA VAL A 84 -9.71 5.48 -14.12
C VAL A 84 -10.61 6.13 -15.18
N ILE A 85 -11.51 5.38 -15.81
CA ILE A 85 -12.48 5.92 -16.77
C ILE A 85 -13.36 6.98 -16.11
N ILE A 86 -13.95 6.66 -14.95
CA ILE A 86 -14.83 7.59 -14.21
C ILE A 86 -14.03 8.84 -13.78
N LEU A 87 -12.82 8.68 -13.29
CA LEU A 87 -11.96 9.78 -12.88
C LEU A 87 -11.61 10.70 -14.05
N CYS A 88 -11.24 10.14 -15.19
CA CYS A 88 -10.91 10.89 -16.40
C CYS A 88 -12.10 11.64 -16.98
N THR A 89 -13.31 11.10 -16.86
CA THR A 89 -14.53 11.70 -17.43
C THR A 89 -15.19 12.71 -16.50
N SER A 90 -15.13 12.49 -15.17
CA SER A 90 -15.89 13.29 -14.19
C SER A 90 -14.99 14.10 -13.26
N PHE A 91 -14.06 13.48 -12.53
CA PHE A 91 -13.32 14.14 -11.45
C PHE A 91 -12.27 15.14 -11.97
N ILE A 92 -11.40 14.70 -12.88
CA ILE A 92 -10.32 15.54 -13.42
C ILE A 92 -10.87 16.83 -14.07
N PRO A 93 -11.91 16.78 -14.95
CA PRO A 93 -12.46 18.00 -15.52
C PRO A 93 -12.99 18.98 -14.47
N ASN A 94 -13.73 18.49 -13.48
CA ASN A 94 -14.30 19.34 -12.44
C ASN A 94 -13.21 20.06 -11.61
N PHE A 95 -12.14 19.38 -11.24
CA PHE A 95 -11.05 19.97 -10.49
C PHE A 95 -10.22 20.98 -11.31
N HIS A 96 -9.97 20.68 -12.58
CA HIS A 96 -9.25 21.60 -13.48
C HIS A 96 -10.06 22.86 -13.79
N LEU A 97 -11.36 22.74 -14.08
CA LEU A 97 -12.24 23.89 -14.36
C LEU A 97 -12.27 24.89 -13.21
N LEU A 98 -12.25 24.41 -11.97
CA LEU A 98 -12.27 25.26 -10.78
C LEU A 98 -10.88 25.70 -10.32
N ARG A 99 -9.81 25.23 -10.98
CA ARG A 99 -8.40 25.50 -10.63
C ARG A 99 -8.09 25.29 -9.14
N VAL A 100 -8.69 24.27 -8.53
CA VAL A 100 -8.49 23.99 -7.11
C VAL A 100 -7.04 23.60 -6.80
N VAL A 101 -6.55 23.94 -5.62
CA VAL A 101 -5.27 23.47 -5.07
C VAL A 101 -5.50 22.15 -4.32
N THR A 102 -6.60 22.06 -3.57
CA THR A 102 -7.02 20.85 -2.91
C THR A 102 -8.38 20.38 -3.45
N ALA A 103 -8.59 19.05 -3.50
CA ALA A 103 -9.89 18.50 -3.90
C ALA A 103 -11.05 19.05 -3.06
N TYR A 104 -10.78 19.40 -1.80
CA TYR A 104 -11.80 19.77 -0.82
C TYR A 104 -12.31 21.21 -1.02
N GLU A 105 -11.59 22.08 -1.73
CA GLU A 105 -12.09 23.40 -2.13
C GLU A 105 -13.37 23.28 -2.99
N TYR A 106 -13.49 22.20 -3.77
CA TYR A 106 -14.70 21.91 -4.53
C TYR A 106 -15.92 21.78 -3.62
N LEU A 107 -15.77 21.11 -2.47
CA LEU A 107 -16.87 20.86 -1.53
C LEU A 107 -17.42 22.14 -0.90
N GLU A 108 -16.57 23.12 -0.61
CA GLU A 108 -17.02 24.41 -0.11
C GLU A 108 -17.86 25.18 -1.15
N LYS A 109 -17.41 25.18 -2.42
CA LYS A 109 -18.13 25.83 -3.51
C LYS A 109 -19.49 25.15 -3.80
N ARG A 110 -19.57 23.85 -3.55
CA ARG A 110 -20.77 23.04 -3.81
C ARG A 110 -21.73 22.99 -2.62
N PHE A 111 -21.22 22.94 -1.41
CA PHE A 111 -21.99 22.81 -0.18
C PHE A 111 -21.71 23.99 0.77
N ASP A 112 -20.76 23.80 1.67
CA ASP A 112 -20.37 24.79 2.69
C ASP A 112 -18.96 24.49 3.29
N ALA A 113 -18.48 25.44 4.10
CA ALA A 113 -17.17 25.33 4.74
C ALA A 113 -17.06 24.15 5.73
N LYS A 114 -18.16 23.78 6.44
CA LYS A 114 -18.14 22.68 7.40
C LYS A 114 -18.00 21.32 6.71
N SER A 115 -18.65 21.12 5.56
CA SER A 115 -18.49 19.92 4.75
C SER A 115 -17.07 19.78 4.23
N ARG A 116 -16.42 20.90 3.81
CA ARG A 116 -15.00 20.93 3.45
C ARG A 116 -14.12 20.50 4.64
N VAL A 117 -14.27 21.15 5.80
CA VAL A 117 -13.45 20.86 6.99
C VAL A 117 -13.63 19.43 7.47
N LEU A 118 -14.85 18.91 7.53
CA LEU A 118 -15.09 17.50 7.90
C LEU A 118 -14.32 16.55 7.01
N THR A 119 -14.41 16.74 5.69
CA THR A 119 -13.73 15.86 4.73
C THR A 119 -12.21 15.97 4.85
N VAL A 120 -11.69 17.18 5.07
CA VAL A 120 -10.25 17.40 5.33
C VAL A 120 -9.80 16.68 6.59
N VAL A 121 -10.57 16.74 7.67
CA VAL A 121 -10.24 16.06 8.94
C VAL A 121 -10.19 14.55 8.74
N LEU A 122 -11.20 13.96 8.08
CA LEU A 122 -11.19 12.52 7.74
C LEU A 122 -9.96 12.13 6.91
N PHE A 123 -9.62 12.94 5.90
CA PHE A 123 -8.42 12.73 5.09
C PHE A 123 -7.13 12.81 5.92
N LEU A 124 -6.98 13.81 6.78
CA LEU A 124 -5.78 14.00 7.59
C LEU A 124 -5.56 12.82 8.55
N PHE A 125 -6.63 12.32 9.20
CA PHE A 125 -6.56 11.13 10.04
C PHE A 125 -6.15 9.90 9.23
N LEU A 126 -6.88 9.60 8.16
CA LEU A 126 -6.59 8.47 7.29
C LEU A 126 -5.14 8.50 6.80
N ARG A 127 -4.71 9.68 6.27
CA ARG A 127 -3.40 9.80 5.63
C ARG A 127 -2.26 9.71 6.64
N SER A 128 -2.43 10.25 7.85
CA SER A 128 -1.41 10.13 8.91
C SER A 128 -1.21 8.68 9.35
N LEU A 129 -2.30 7.91 9.52
CA LEU A 129 -2.22 6.49 9.88
C LEU A 129 -1.59 5.65 8.75
N SER A 130 -2.02 5.84 7.50
CA SER A 130 -1.46 5.12 6.34
C SER A 130 0.02 5.45 6.10
N THR A 131 0.40 6.71 6.31
CA THR A 131 1.79 7.17 6.16
C THR A 131 2.68 6.59 7.26
N ALA A 132 2.16 6.45 8.48
CA ALA A 132 2.87 5.83 9.58
C ALA A 132 3.31 4.38 9.24
N ILE A 133 2.42 3.59 8.64
CA ILE A 133 2.77 2.23 8.19
C ILE A 133 3.84 2.29 7.08
N SER A 134 3.79 3.28 6.19
CA SER A 134 4.79 3.47 5.13
C SER A 134 6.18 3.90 5.66
N ILE A 135 6.26 4.57 6.82
CA ILE A 135 7.51 4.86 7.53
C ILE A 135 8.03 3.61 8.25
N TYR A 136 7.13 2.82 8.84
CA TYR A 136 7.49 1.63 9.61
C TYR A 136 8.09 0.52 8.70
N ALA A 137 7.59 0.35 7.48
CA ALA A 137 8.05 -0.71 6.58
C ALA A 137 9.58 -0.68 6.32
N PRO A 138 10.23 0.42 5.89
CA PRO A 138 11.68 0.47 5.75
C PRO A 138 12.43 0.43 7.10
N SER A 139 11.78 0.80 8.21
CA SER A 139 12.42 0.72 9.53
C SER A 139 12.66 -0.72 9.99
N ILE A 140 11.79 -1.66 9.58
CA ILE A 140 12.01 -3.10 9.78
C ILE A 140 13.34 -3.53 9.13
N ILE A 141 13.58 -3.11 7.88
CA ILE A 141 14.81 -3.44 7.17
C ILE A 141 16.03 -2.87 7.91
N LEU A 142 15.99 -1.60 8.25
CA LEU A 142 17.09 -0.92 8.92
C LEU A 142 17.36 -1.54 10.30
N SER A 143 16.31 -1.91 11.03
CA SER A 143 16.40 -2.62 12.31
C SER A 143 17.11 -3.98 12.15
N THR A 144 16.70 -4.75 11.14
CA THR A 144 17.29 -6.07 10.85
C THR A 144 18.76 -5.96 10.43
N LEU A 145 19.11 -4.94 9.61
CA LEU A 145 20.47 -4.76 9.10
C LEU A 145 21.46 -4.25 10.14
N LEU A 146 21.02 -3.31 10.98
CA LEU A 146 21.87 -2.65 11.97
C LEU A 146 21.77 -3.27 13.36
N HIS A 147 20.90 -4.27 13.55
CA HIS A 147 20.57 -4.86 14.86
C HIS A 147 20.17 -3.83 15.91
N LEU A 148 19.47 -2.76 15.47
CA LEU A 148 18.97 -1.69 16.34
C LEU A 148 17.49 -1.91 16.67
N PRO A 149 17.00 -1.36 17.79
CA PRO A 149 15.58 -1.39 18.12
C PRO A 149 14.74 -0.73 17.02
N THR A 150 13.62 -1.36 16.64
CA THR A 150 12.75 -0.88 15.55
C THR A 150 12.23 0.54 15.80
N GLY A 151 11.98 0.92 17.06
CA GLY A 151 11.58 2.28 17.41
C GLY A 151 12.63 3.34 17.04
N LEU A 152 13.91 3.06 17.30
CA LEU A 152 15.02 3.97 16.94
C LEU A 152 15.13 4.10 15.43
N THR A 153 15.08 2.99 14.69
CA THR A 153 15.16 3.01 13.22
C THR A 153 13.95 3.70 12.61
N THR A 154 12.76 3.59 13.20
CA THR A 154 11.56 4.32 12.80
C THR A 154 11.76 5.83 12.94
N CYS A 155 12.34 6.30 14.04
CA CYS A 155 12.68 7.71 14.23
C CYS A 155 13.71 8.19 13.19
N LEU A 156 14.77 7.41 12.95
CA LEU A 156 15.81 7.76 11.98
C LEU A 156 15.24 7.89 10.55
N ILE A 157 14.44 6.92 10.11
CA ILE A 157 13.80 6.94 8.79
C ILE A 157 12.84 8.13 8.69
N GLY A 158 12.02 8.35 9.73
CA GLY A 158 11.08 9.47 9.76
C GLY A 158 11.77 10.81 9.64
N LEU A 159 12.83 11.06 10.41
CA LEU A 159 13.60 12.30 10.35
C LEU A 159 14.26 12.51 8.98
N LEU A 160 14.82 11.45 8.39
CA LEU A 160 15.41 11.50 7.04
C LEU A 160 14.36 11.91 5.99
N VAL A 161 13.18 11.29 6.01
CA VAL A 161 12.12 11.58 5.04
C VAL A 161 11.55 12.98 5.25
N ILE A 162 11.34 13.42 6.49
CA ILE A 162 10.88 14.78 6.80
C ILE A 162 11.87 15.81 6.24
N SER A 163 13.16 15.64 6.50
CA SER A 163 14.22 16.57 6.04
C SER A 163 14.23 16.70 4.51
N TYR A 164 14.10 15.58 3.80
CA TYR A 164 13.98 15.55 2.34
C TYR A 164 12.71 16.24 1.84
N THR A 165 11.56 16.01 2.49
CA THR A 165 10.26 16.50 2.05
C THR A 165 10.15 18.02 2.19
N VAL A 166 10.60 18.56 3.31
CA VAL A 166 10.51 20.00 3.64
C VAL A 166 11.26 20.87 2.62
N SER A 167 12.40 20.37 2.11
CA SER A 167 13.22 21.12 1.14
C SER A 167 12.66 21.07 -0.28
N GLY A 168 11.91 20.02 -0.65
CA GLY A 168 11.66 19.67 -2.04
C GLY A 168 10.42 20.28 -2.71
N GLY A 169 9.28 20.34 -2.04
CA GLY A 169 7.99 20.65 -2.68
C GLY A 169 7.57 19.67 -3.77
N ALA A 170 6.40 19.89 -4.39
CA ALA A 170 5.80 18.94 -5.35
C ALA A 170 6.66 18.71 -6.60
N LYS A 171 7.34 19.71 -7.12
CA LYS A 171 8.16 19.59 -8.34
C LYS A 171 9.37 18.71 -8.13
N ALA A 172 10.09 18.89 -7.01
CA ALA A 172 11.22 18.05 -6.67
C ALA A 172 10.77 16.61 -6.39
N VAL A 173 9.70 16.42 -5.59
CA VAL A 173 9.14 15.10 -5.31
C VAL A 173 8.74 14.37 -6.58
N SER A 174 7.98 15.01 -7.49
CA SER A 174 7.57 14.35 -8.75
C SER A 174 8.75 14.03 -9.68
N SER A 175 9.78 14.91 -9.73
CA SER A 175 10.97 14.65 -10.53
C SER A 175 11.82 13.51 -9.98
N THR A 176 11.97 13.41 -8.66
CA THR A 176 12.67 12.28 -8.02
C THR A 176 11.87 10.99 -8.16
N GLN A 177 10.55 11.04 -8.02
CA GLN A 177 9.65 9.89 -8.19
C GLN A 177 9.75 9.27 -9.59
N PHE A 178 9.93 10.09 -10.62
CA PHE A 178 10.18 9.59 -11.98
C PHE A 178 11.43 8.68 -12.03
N ILE A 179 12.57 9.15 -11.49
CA ILE A 179 13.81 8.36 -11.44
C ILE A 179 13.66 7.16 -10.51
N GLN A 180 13.02 7.35 -9.35
CA GLN A 180 12.75 6.26 -8.39
C GLN A 180 11.98 5.11 -9.07
N MET A 181 10.95 5.40 -9.87
CA MET A 181 10.19 4.37 -10.59
C MET A 181 11.04 3.61 -11.61
N LEU A 182 11.95 4.28 -12.32
CA LEU A 182 12.87 3.61 -13.25
C LEU A 182 13.82 2.65 -12.50
N VAL A 183 14.38 3.10 -11.37
CA VAL A 183 15.25 2.25 -10.51
C VAL A 183 14.46 1.08 -9.97
N ILE A 184 13.22 1.30 -9.51
CA ILE A 184 12.33 0.27 -8.98
C ILE A 184 12.05 -0.80 -10.05
N PHE A 185 11.66 -0.41 -11.25
CA PHE A 185 11.37 -1.38 -12.32
C PHE A 185 12.61 -2.20 -12.70
N SER A 186 13.76 -1.55 -12.82
CA SER A 186 15.02 -2.23 -13.16
C SER A 186 15.42 -3.23 -12.07
N GLY A 187 15.35 -2.83 -10.80
CA GLY A 187 15.75 -3.71 -9.70
C GLY A 187 14.76 -4.83 -9.42
N MET A 188 13.45 -4.61 -9.61
CA MET A 188 12.47 -5.69 -9.51
C MET A 188 12.62 -6.70 -10.65
N GLY A 189 12.95 -6.24 -11.87
CA GLY A 189 13.29 -7.12 -12.98
C GLY A 189 14.53 -7.96 -12.69
N LEU A 190 15.58 -7.34 -12.12
CA LEU A 190 16.79 -8.03 -11.70
C LEU A 190 16.50 -9.06 -10.59
N ALA A 191 15.69 -8.69 -9.59
CA ALA A 191 15.29 -9.62 -8.54
C ALA A 191 14.54 -10.85 -9.11
N GLY A 192 13.63 -10.64 -10.06
CA GLY A 192 12.92 -11.74 -10.74
C GLY A 192 13.87 -12.66 -11.51
N TYR A 193 14.83 -12.09 -12.21
CA TYR A 193 15.87 -12.83 -12.92
C TYR A 193 16.71 -13.71 -11.96
N GLU A 194 17.19 -13.12 -10.86
CA GLU A 194 18.00 -13.83 -9.86
C GLU A 194 17.20 -14.96 -9.18
N VAL A 195 15.95 -14.69 -8.78
CA VAL A 195 15.09 -15.72 -8.16
C VAL A 195 14.90 -16.91 -9.09
N PHE A 196 14.71 -16.66 -10.39
CA PHE A 196 14.57 -17.72 -11.37
C PHE A 196 15.87 -18.56 -11.50
N HIS A 197 17.03 -17.92 -11.47
CA HIS A 197 18.33 -18.60 -11.55
C HIS A 197 18.69 -19.41 -10.30
N LEU A 198 18.09 -19.09 -9.15
CA LEU A 198 18.25 -19.83 -7.89
C LEU A 198 17.40 -21.11 -7.83
N LEU A 199 16.47 -21.33 -8.77
CA LEU A 199 15.74 -22.60 -8.85
C LEU A 199 16.69 -23.75 -9.21
N PRO A 200 16.40 -24.99 -8.79
CA PRO A 200 17.24 -26.14 -9.08
C PRO A 200 17.52 -26.31 -10.57
N LYS A 201 18.73 -26.72 -10.92
CA LYS A 201 19.13 -26.94 -12.32
C LYS A 201 18.18 -27.92 -12.99
N GLY A 202 17.65 -27.50 -14.13
CA GLY A 202 16.68 -28.29 -14.89
C GLY A 202 15.22 -28.02 -14.55
N THR A 203 14.91 -27.18 -13.56
CA THR A 203 13.55 -26.71 -13.32
C THR A 203 13.26 -25.50 -14.20
N GLY A 204 12.40 -25.67 -15.19
CA GLY A 204 11.97 -24.61 -16.09
C GLY A 204 10.90 -23.70 -15.44
N PHE A 205 10.65 -22.53 -16.07
CA PHE A 205 9.59 -21.62 -15.63
C PHE A 205 8.22 -22.30 -15.58
N LEU A 206 7.89 -23.14 -16.58
CA LEU A 206 6.62 -23.85 -16.65
C LEU A 206 6.48 -24.86 -15.49
N GLU A 207 7.54 -25.62 -15.16
CA GLU A 207 7.52 -26.53 -14.02
C GLU A 207 7.32 -25.80 -12.70
N ALA A 208 7.99 -24.63 -12.52
CA ALA A 208 7.78 -23.78 -11.36
C ALA A 208 6.32 -23.28 -11.26
N MET A 209 5.70 -22.94 -12.39
CA MET A 209 4.28 -22.57 -12.44
C MET A 209 3.37 -23.78 -12.13
N HIS A 210 3.69 -24.97 -12.62
CA HIS A 210 2.94 -26.19 -12.27
C HIS A 210 2.99 -26.49 -10.77
N VAL A 211 4.16 -26.39 -10.13
CA VAL A 211 4.29 -26.54 -8.67
C VAL A 211 3.46 -25.50 -7.93
N SER A 212 3.57 -24.23 -8.34
CA SER A 212 2.77 -23.14 -7.75
C SER A 212 1.27 -23.35 -7.87
N GLY A 213 0.82 -23.79 -9.06
CA GLY A 213 -0.58 -24.08 -9.35
C GLY A 213 -1.11 -25.25 -8.53
N THR A 214 -0.34 -26.35 -8.47
CA THR A 214 -0.67 -27.52 -7.66
C THR A 214 -0.81 -27.17 -6.17
N LEU A 215 0.03 -26.29 -5.66
CA LEU A 215 -0.02 -25.82 -4.27
C LEU A 215 -0.95 -24.61 -4.06
N GLY A 216 -1.82 -24.29 -5.03
CA GLY A 216 -2.88 -23.29 -4.92
C GLY A 216 -2.42 -21.84 -5.00
N LYS A 217 -1.12 -21.57 -5.31
CA LYS A 217 -0.59 -20.19 -5.35
C LYS A 217 -0.97 -19.44 -6.61
N LEU A 218 -1.38 -20.11 -7.69
CA LEU A 218 -1.87 -19.52 -8.93
C LEU A 218 -3.40 -19.42 -9.01
N ASN A 219 -4.12 -19.66 -7.92
CA ASN A 219 -5.56 -19.42 -7.87
C ASN A 219 -5.82 -17.90 -7.85
N VAL A 220 -5.78 -17.29 -9.03
CA VAL A 220 -5.86 -15.83 -9.20
C VAL A 220 -7.29 -15.33 -8.99
N ILE A 221 -8.30 -16.03 -9.52
CA ILE A 221 -9.69 -15.60 -9.56
C ILE A 221 -10.54 -16.56 -8.74
N ASP A 222 -11.31 -15.99 -7.81
CA ASP A 222 -12.32 -16.67 -7.03
C ASP A 222 -13.70 -16.10 -7.38
N PHE A 223 -14.58 -16.92 -7.95
CA PHE A 223 -15.94 -16.51 -8.39
C PHE A 223 -17.00 -16.61 -7.29
N HIS A 224 -16.66 -17.14 -6.11
CA HIS A 224 -17.62 -17.25 -5.02
C HIS A 224 -17.98 -15.86 -4.50
N PHE A 225 -19.27 -15.61 -4.32
CA PHE A 225 -19.74 -14.40 -3.67
C PHE A 225 -19.79 -14.61 -2.16
N ASP A 226 -18.88 -13.94 -1.46
CA ASP A 226 -18.81 -13.96 -0.01
C ASP A 226 -18.35 -12.60 0.51
N LEU A 227 -19.13 -12.00 1.40
CA LEU A 227 -18.81 -10.70 2.02
C LEU A 227 -17.69 -10.80 3.04
N HIS A 228 -17.38 -12.00 3.54
CA HIS A 228 -16.33 -12.27 4.51
C HIS A 228 -15.03 -12.79 3.88
N ASN A 229 -15.01 -12.97 2.55
CA ASN A 229 -13.79 -13.28 1.82
C ASN A 229 -13.19 -12.00 1.22
N ARG A 230 -11.92 -11.75 1.55
CA ARG A 230 -11.22 -10.51 1.16
C ARG A 230 -11.06 -10.37 -0.34
N TYR A 231 -10.68 -11.45 -1.02
CA TYR A 231 -10.28 -11.44 -2.42
C TYR A 231 -11.11 -12.41 -3.24
N THR A 232 -12.22 -11.92 -3.74
CA THR A 232 -13.06 -12.56 -4.76
C THR A 232 -13.17 -11.62 -5.96
N ILE A 233 -13.63 -12.12 -7.11
CA ILE A 233 -13.87 -11.26 -8.27
C ILE A 233 -14.85 -10.13 -7.95
N TRP A 234 -15.85 -10.39 -7.11
CA TRP A 234 -16.87 -9.43 -6.72
C TRP A 234 -16.32 -8.34 -5.78
N SER A 235 -15.58 -8.74 -4.75
CA SER A 235 -14.94 -7.78 -3.86
C SER A 235 -13.90 -6.94 -4.59
N GLY A 236 -13.15 -7.53 -5.54
CA GLY A 236 -12.15 -6.84 -6.35
C GLY A 236 -12.77 -5.90 -7.37
N LEU A 237 -13.81 -6.35 -8.11
CA LEU A 237 -14.44 -5.54 -9.14
C LEU A 237 -15.27 -4.41 -8.54
N ILE A 238 -16.12 -4.69 -7.57
CA ILE A 238 -17.04 -3.72 -6.95
C ILE A 238 -16.34 -2.97 -5.82
N GLY A 239 -15.88 -3.66 -4.78
CA GLY A 239 -15.20 -3.06 -3.64
C GLY A 239 -13.90 -2.35 -4.05
N GLY A 240 -13.12 -3.01 -4.93
CA GLY A 240 -11.93 -2.42 -5.54
C GLY A 240 -12.21 -1.18 -6.37
N LEU A 241 -13.31 -1.15 -7.17
CA LEU A 241 -13.73 0.05 -7.89
C LEU A 241 -13.95 1.23 -6.94
N PHE A 242 -14.75 1.04 -5.90
CA PHE A 242 -15.07 2.11 -4.94
C PHE A 242 -13.81 2.57 -4.18
N LEU A 243 -12.95 1.63 -3.77
CA LEU A 243 -11.68 1.97 -3.12
C LEU A 243 -10.77 2.77 -4.06
N GLN A 244 -10.55 2.31 -5.29
CA GLN A 244 -9.68 3.00 -6.25
C GLN A 244 -10.27 4.34 -6.68
N LEU A 245 -11.58 4.43 -6.82
CA LEU A 245 -12.27 5.68 -7.13
C LEU A 245 -12.11 6.70 -5.99
N SER A 246 -12.22 6.26 -4.72
CA SER A 246 -11.93 7.11 -3.56
C SER A 246 -10.46 7.52 -3.51
N TYR A 247 -9.56 6.55 -3.59
CA TYR A 247 -8.13 6.79 -3.45
C TYR A 247 -7.58 7.75 -4.52
N PHE A 248 -7.92 7.55 -5.79
CA PHE A 248 -7.45 8.44 -6.87
C PHE A 248 -8.33 9.68 -7.06
N GLY A 249 -9.59 9.65 -6.62
CA GLY A 249 -10.54 10.74 -6.85
C GLY A 249 -10.65 11.73 -5.72
N THR A 250 -10.38 11.32 -4.48
CA THR A 250 -10.66 12.15 -3.31
C THR A 250 -9.49 12.32 -2.34
N ASP A 251 -8.49 11.45 -2.42
CA ASP A 251 -7.28 11.56 -1.60
C ASP A 251 -6.33 12.61 -2.17
N GLN A 252 -6.07 13.68 -1.42
CA GLN A 252 -5.23 14.78 -1.88
C GLN A 252 -3.80 14.35 -2.25
N SER A 253 -3.29 13.25 -1.69
CA SER A 253 -1.96 12.77 -2.06
C SER A 253 -1.89 12.26 -3.50
N GLN A 254 -3.02 11.81 -4.06
CA GLN A 254 -3.15 11.41 -5.46
C GLN A 254 -3.69 12.54 -6.33
N VAL A 255 -4.75 13.22 -5.85
CA VAL A 255 -5.33 14.37 -6.56
C VAL A 255 -4.28 15.44 -6.82
N GLY A 256 -3.50 15.80 -5.80
CA GLY A 256 -2.40 16.75 -5.93
C GLY A 256 -1.34 16.35 -6.96
N ARG A 257 -1.15 15.04 -7.23
CA ARG A 257 -0.19 14.59 -8.25
C ARG A 257 -0.70 14.79 -9.67
N TYR A 258 -1.92 14.38 -10.00
CA TYR A 258 -2.40 14.59 -11.37
C TYR A 258 -2.80 16.04 -11.65
N LEU A 259 -3.09 16.86 -10.64
CA LEU A 259 -3.28 18.30 -10.79
C LEU A 259 -1.98 19.07 -11.09
N THR A 260 -0.81 18.45 -10.98
CA THR A 260 0.47 19.04 -11.47
C THR A 260 0.57 19.07 -12.99
N GLY A 261 -0.28 18.35 -13.71
CA GLY A 261 -0.32 18.32 -15.17
C GLY A 261 -0.65 19.69 -15.76
N SER A 262 -0.01 20.02 -16.90
CA SER A 262 -0.17 21.32 -17.57
C SER A 262 -1.55 21.52 -18.20
N SER A 263 -2.30 20.45 -18.40
CA SER A 263 -3.66 20.46 -18.96
C SER A 263 -4.50 19.29 -18.46
N ILE A 264 -5.81 19.35 -18.75
CA ILE A 264 -6.74 18.22 -18.50
C ILE A 264 -6.25 16.96 -19.25
N ALA A 265 -5.76 17.11 -20.48
CA ALA A 265 -5.25 16.00 -21.27
C ALA A 265 -4.03 15.33 -20.61
N GLU A 266 -3.06 16.13 -20.14
CA GLU A 266 -1.87 15.64 -19.45
C GLU A 266 -2.23 14.87 -18.15
N SER A 267 -3.18 15.40 -17.38
CA SER A 267 -3.66 14.73 -16.16
C SER A 267 -4.38 13.41 -16.46
N ARG A 268 -5.23 13.39 -17.50
CA ARG A 268 -5.92 12.17 -17.96
C ARG A 268 -4.95 11.11 -18.44
N LEU A 269 -4.02 11.48 -19.34
CA LEU A 269 -3.02 10.56 -19.86
C LEU A 269 -2.12 10.01 -18.75
N GLY A 270 -1.73 10.86 -17.78
CA GLY A 270 -0.96 10.42 -16.63
C GLY A 270 -1.71 9.40 -15.79
N LEU A 271 -3.00 9.60 -15.52
CA LEU A 271 -3.79 8.65 -14.74
C LEU A 271 -4.07 7.35 -15.52
N ILE A 272 -4.28 7.43 -16.84
CA ILE A 272 -4.40 6.25 -17.73
C ILE A 272 -3.10 5.45 -17.72
N LEU A 273 -1.93 6.11 -17.83
CA LEU A 273 -0.64 5.44 -17.72
C LEU A 273 -0.50 4.69 -16.40
N ASN A 274 -0.86 5.35 -15.28
CA ASN A 274 -0.85 4.69 -13.98
C ASN A 274 -1.77 3.45 -13.97
N GLY A 275 -3.01 3.56 -14.43
CA GLY A 275 -3.95 2.45 -14.48
C GLY A 275 -3.46 1.28 -15.33
N PHE A 276 -2.84 1.57 -16.48
CA PHE A 276 -2.32 0.55 -17.40
C PHE A 276 -1.06 -0.16 -16.87
N VAL A 277 -0.12 0.57 -16.27
CA VAL A 277 1.16 0.02 -15.80
C VAL A 277 1.04 -0.63 -14.42
N LYS A 278 0.14 -0.13 -13.57
CA LYS A 278 0.01 -0.61 -12.18
C LYS A 278 -0.39 -2.07 -12.07
N ILE A 279 -1.31 -2.55 -12.92
CA ILE A 279 -1.79 -3.94 -12.86
C ILE A 279 -0.67 -4.92 -13.23
N PRO A 280 0.01 -4.78 -14.39
CA PRO A 280 1.16 -5.62 -14.71
C PRO A 280 2.28 -5.55 -13.66
N MET A 281 2.58 -4.36 -13.16
CA MET A 281 3.58 -4.19 -12.09
C MET A 281 3.22 -5.00 -10.86
N GLN A 282 1.98 -4.91 -10.40
CA GLN A 282 1.53 -5.64 -9.22
C GLN A 282 1.53 -7.16 -9.46
N PHE A 283 1.11 -7.58 -10.67
CA PHE A 283 1.18 -8.98 -11.07
C PHE A 283 2.62 -9.52 -10.99
N LEU A 284 3.60 -8.78 -11.51
CA LEU A 284 5.01 -9.18 -11.47
C LEU A 284 5.56 -9.23 -10.04
N ILE A 285 5.15 -8.30 -9.17
CA ILE A 285 5.53 -8.33 -7.75
C ILE A 285 4.98 -9.58 -7.04
N LEU A 286 3.72 -9.94 -7.31
CA LEU A 286 3.12 -11.14 -6.76
C LEU A 286 3.76 -12.42 -7.34
N LEU A 287 4.04 -12.42 -8.64
CA LEU A 287 4.74 -13.52 -9.30
C LEU A 287 6.13 -13.74 -8.70
N LEU A 288 6.87 -12.66 -8.39
CA LEU A 288 8.14 -12.74 -7.68
C LEU A 288 7.99 -13.46 -6.32
N GLY A 289 6.98 -13.09 -5.53
CA GLY A 289 6.68 -13.77 -4.26
C GLY A 289 6.31 -15.25 -4.43
N THR A 290 5.57 -15.56 -5.49
CA THR A 290 5.23 -16.94 -5.87
C THR A 290 6.47 -17.74 -6.28
N LEU A 291 7.40 -17.15 -7.03
CA LEU A 291 8.68 -17.80 -7.37
C LEU A 291 9.55 -18.04 -6.13
N VAL A 292 9.58 -17.11 -5.18
CA VAL A 292 10.25 -17.32 -3.88
C VAL A 292 9.58 -18.46 -3.10
N PHE A 293 8.24 -18.59 -3.16
CA PHE A 293 7.55 -19.73 -2.58
C PHE A 293 8.01 -21.04 -3.22
N VAL A 294 8.13 -21.08 -4.54
CA VAL A 294 8.64 -22.26 -5.28
C VAL A 294 10.08 -22.59 -4.89
N PHE A 295 10.96 -21.59 -4.79
CA PHE A 295 12.33 -21.78 -4.32
C PHE A 295 12.37 -22.48 -2.96
N TYR A 296 11.53 -22.07 -2.01
CA TYR A 296 11.42 -22.68 -0.69
C TYR A 296 10.73 -24.06 -0.67
N GLN A 297 10.36 -24.61 -1.82
CA GLN A 297 9.94 -26.01 -1.88
C GLN A 297 11.15 -26.96 -1.87
N TRP A 298 12.29 -26.55 -2.42
CA TRP A 298 13.55 -27.31 -2.40
C TRP A 298 14.50 -26.87 -1.29
N GLN A 299 14.43 -25.63 -0.90
CA GLN A 299 15.25 -25.07 0.17
C GLN A 299 14.37 -24.88 1.42
N GLN A 300 14.81 -25.43 2.55
CA GLN A 300 14.04 -25.32 3.79
C GLN A 300 13.90 -23.84 4.22
N PRO A 301 12.66 -23.29 4.33
CA PRO A 301 12.49 -21.93 4.81
C PRO A 301 12.84 -21.85 6.30
N PRO A 302 13.17 -20.67 6.86
CA PRO A 302 13.24 -20.48 8.31
C PRO A 302 11.94 -20.90 9.01
N ALA A 303 12.03 -21.35 10.26
CA ALA A 303 10.84 -21.71 11.04
C ALA A 303 9.85 -20.52 11.16
N TYR A 304 10.43 -19.34 11.32
CA TYR A 304 9.72 -18.07 11.34
C TYR A 304 10.62 -16.97 10.76
N PHE A 305 10.12 -16.17 9.85
CA PHE A 305 10.95 -15.16 9.16
C PHE A 305 11.30 -13.96 10.04
N ASN A 306 10.50 -13.66 11.08
CA ASN A 306 10.86 -12.66 12.09
C ASN A 306 11.79 -13.29 13.14
N GLN A 307 13.10 -13.15 12.92
CA GLN A 307 14.13 -13.74 13.77
C GLN A 307 14.13 -13.15 15.19
N HIS A 308 13.69 -11.92 15.37
CA HIS A 308 13.60 -11.30 16.70
C HIS A 308 12.57 -12.05 17.55
N GLU A 309 11.36 -12.26 17.05
CA GLU A 309 10.30 -13.02 17.74
C GLU A 309 10.73 -14.47 17.99
N LEU A 310 11.39 -15.08 17.01
CA LEU A 310 11.91 -16.43 17.18
C LEU A 310 12.92 -16.52 18.33
N SER A 311 13.81 -15.54 18.45
CA SER A 311 14.83 -15.48 19.51
C SER A 311 14.21 -15.39 20.92
N LEU A 312 13.06 -14.74 21.06
CA LEU A 312 12.35 -14.64 22.34
C LEU A 312 11.88 -16.03 22.79
N ILE A 313 11.40 -16.88 21.89
CA ILE A 313 10.95 -18.24 22.21
C ILE A 313 12.12 -19.16 22.52
N VAL A 314 13.17 -19.10 21.69
CA VAL A 314 14.39 -19.92 21.89
C VAL A 314 15.02 -19.64 23.25
N ASN A 315 14.87 -18.44 23.80
CA ASN A 315 15.39 -18.03 25.10
C ASN A 315 14.35 -18.13 26.23
N SER A 316 13.13 -18.67 25.96
CA SER A 316 12.05 -18.81 26.93
C SER A 316 11.93 -20.24 27.48
N ARG A 317 10.96 -20.43 28.40
CA ARG A 317 10.57 -21.75 28.90
C ARG A 317 10.01 -22.68 27.83
N ASP A 318 9.53 -22.13 26.71
CA ASP A 318 8.94 -22.88 25.59
C ASP A 318 9.99 -23.40 24.58
N LYS A 319 11.29 -23.24 24.87
CA LYS A 319 12.40 -23.75 24.04
C LYS A 319 12.29 -25.25 23.71
N GLY A 320 11.85 -26.07 24.68
CA GLY A 320 11.64 -27.51 24.46
C GLY A 320 10.59 -27.76 23.39
N ALA A 321 9.40 -27.14 23.52
CA ALA A 321 8.32 -27.25 22.55
C ALA A 321 8.72 -26.73 21.16
N TYR A 322 9.50 -25.65 21.10
CA TYR A 322 10.08 -25.16 19.85
C TYR A 322 10.99 -26.20 19.18
N ASN A 323 11.91 -26.78 19.94
CA ASN A 323 12.86 -27.77 19.39
C ASN A 323 12.14 -29.03 18.84
N ASP A 324 11.05 -29.46 19.50
CA ASP A 324 10.25 -30.59 19.02
C ASP A 324 9.50 -30.24 17.71
N LEU A 325 8.93 -29.04 17.63
CA LEU A 325 8.30 -28.55 16.41
C LEU A 325 9.32 -28.41 15.26
N GLU A 326 10.53 -27.94 15.56
CA GLU A 326 11.58 -27.79 14.55
C GLU A 326 12.09 -29.12 14.04
N LYS A 327 12.32 -30.12 14.88
CA LYS A 327 12.65 -31.48 14.48
C LYS A 327 11.55 -32.09 13.59
N LYS A 328 10.29 -31.95 14.02
CA LYS A 328 9.15 -32.42 13.22
C LYS A 328 9.08 -31.70 11.87
N ARG A 329 9.34 -30.39 11.84
CA ARG A 329 9.36 -29.58 10.62
C ARG A 329 10.41 -30.08 9.63
N GLN A 330 11.60 -30.42 10.10
CA GLN A 330 12.66 -30.97 9.26
C GLN A 330 12.26 -32.29 8.61
N VAL A 331 11.68 -33.21 9.37
CA VAL A 331 11.19 -34.49 8.84
C VAL A 331 10.09 -34.27 7.80
N LEU A 332 9.14 -33.40 8.08
CA LEU A 332 8.04 -33.07 7.15
C LEU A 332 8.56 -32.39 5.87
N PHE A 333 9.60 -31.58 5.97
CA PHE A 333 10.20 -30.93 4.81
C PHE A 333 10.89 -31.95 3.89
N GLU A 334 11.69 -32.86 4.44
CA GLU A 334 12.37 -33.89 3.64
C GLU A 334 11.36 -34.83 2.96
N ALA A 335 10.30 -35.23 3.67
CA ALA A 335 9.22 -36.02 3.07
C ALA A 335 8.54 -35.27 1.91
N LYS A 336 8.20 -34.01 2.12
CA LYS A 336 7.59 -33.16 1.08
C LYS A 336 8.51 -33.01 -0.14
N LYS A 337 9.81 -32.85 0.07
CA LYS A 337 10.79 -32.73 -1.02
C LYS A 337 10.84 -33.97 -1.89
N VAL A 338 10.77 -35.17 -1.29
CA VAL A 338 10.68 -36.41 -2.03
C VAL A 338 9.42 -36.45 -2.90
N ASP A 339 8.27 -36.04 -2.38
CA ASP A 339 7.02 -36.02 -3.15
C ASP A 339 7.04 -34.93 -4.25
N LEU A 340 7.71 -33.79 -4.01
CA LEU A 340 7.95 -32.77 -5.03
C LEU A 340 8.79 -33.32 -6.20
N ASP A 341 9.89 -33.99 -5.89
CA ASP A 341 10.77 -34.56 -6.94
C ASP A 341 10.03 -35.61 -7.77
N LYS A 342 9.21 -36.48 -7.14
CA LYS A 342 8.34 -37.44 -7.86
C LYS A 342 7.32 -36.73 -8.75
N TYR A 343 6.73 -35.60 -8.26
CA TYR A 343 5.78 -34.80 -9.03
C TYR A 343 6.46 -34.20 -10.27
N ILE A 344 7.65 -33.63 -10.12
CA ILE A 344 8.41 -33.08 -11.26
C ILE A 344 8.75 -34.18 -12.29
N LEU A 345 9.15 -35.36 -11.84
CA LEU A 345 9.41 -36.47 -12.74
C LEU A 345 8.15 -36.90 -13.52
N SER A 346 6.99 -36.94 -12.85
CA SER A 346 5.73 -37.27 -13.54
C SER A 346 5.31 -36.20 -14.55
N LEU A 347 5.57 -34.89 -14.27
CA LEU A 347 5.35 -33.80 -15.23
C LEU A 347 6.21 -34.00 -16.50
N ARG A 348 7.47 -34.42 -16.36
CA ARG A 348 8.38 -34.66 -17.47
C ARG A 348 8.00 -35.90 -18.27
N ALA A 349 7.48 -36.93 -17.61
CA ALA A 349 6.99 -38.12 -18.27
C ALA A 349 5.67 -37.89 -19.05
N GLY A 350 4.88 -36.90 -18.68
CA GLY A 350 3.64 -36.53 -19.39
C GLY A 350 2.44 -37.44 -19.11
N GLU A 351 2.51 -38.32 -18.12
CA GLU A 351 1.45 -39.30 -17.80
C GLU A 351 0.38 -38.65 -16.91
N SER A 352 -0.76 -38.26 -17.47
CA SER A 352 -1.81 -37.48 -16.78
C SER A 352 -2.29 -38.10 -15.47
N TYR A 353 -2.41 -39.45 -15.40
CA TYR A 353 -2.82 -40.14 -14.17
C TYR A 353 -1.78 -39.99 -13.05
N GLU A 354 -0.51 -40.26 -13.36
CA GLU A 354 0.59 -40.09 -12.40
C GLU A 354 0.73 -38.66 -11.95
N ILE A 355 0.61 -37.67 -12.84
CA ILE A 355 0.63 -36.23 -12.50
C ILE A 355 -0.46 -35.91 -11.47
N ALA A 356 -1.69 -36.36 -11.69
CA ALA A 356 -2.80 -36.11 -10.78
C ALA A 356 -2.59 -36.75 -9.41
N HIS A 357 -2.08 -37.99 -9.38
CA HIS A 357 -1.79 -38.74 -8.15
C HIS A 357 -0.66 -38.06 -7.36
N ARG A 358 0.47 -37.77 -8.00
CA ARG A 358 1.61 -37.10 -7.36
C ARG A 358 1.28 -35.65 -6.89
N ALA A 359 0.42 -34.96 -7.64
CA ALA A 359 -0.09 -33.67 -7.22
C ALA A 359 -0.89 -33.74 -5.89
N ALA A 360 -1.69 -34.79 -5.72
CA ALA A 360 -2.44 -35.03 -4.49
C ALA A 360 -1.51 -35.38 -3.30
N ASP A 361 -0.46 -36.18 -3.54
CA ASP A 361 0.55 -36.50 -2.52
C ASP A 361 1.27 -35.24 -2.06
N LEU A 362 1.74 -34.41 -3.00
CA LEU A 362 2.43 -33.15 -2.73
C LEU A 362 1.54 -32.17 -1.94
N ARG A 363 0.25 -32.07 -2.26
CA ARG A 363 -0.70 -31.24 -1.50
C ARG A 363 -0.82 -31.70 -0.06
N ARG A 364 -0.98 -33.01 0.19
CA ARG A 364 -1.06 -33.57 1.56
C ARG A 364 0.20 -33.32 2.36
N ALA A 365 1.37 -33.47 1.74
CA ALA A 365 2.65 -33.18 2.37
C ALA A 365 2.78 -31.69 2.74
N GLN A 366 2.35 -30.79 1.82
CA GLN A 366 2.33 -29.34 2.10
C GLN A 366 1.38 -28.97 3.23
N GLU A 367 0.17 -29.53 3.27
CA GLU A 367 -0.79 -29.31 4.35
C GLU A 367 -0.22 -29.71 5.71
N SER A 368 0.45 -30.87 5.79
CA SER A 368 1.11 -31.32 7.01
C SER A 368 2.23 -30.36 7.47
N PHE A 369 2.99 -29.83 6.53
CA PHE A 369 4.02 -28.83 6.78
C PHE A 369 3.42 -27.50 7.28
N ASP A 370 2.32 -27.04 6.67
CA ASP A 370 1.63 -25.81 7.05
C ASP A 370 0.95 -25.91 8.43
N GLN A 371 0.44 -27.09 8.80
CA GLN A 371 -0.07 -27.36 10.14
C GLN A 371 1.03 -27.24 11.20
N ASN A 372 2.25 -27.71 10.92
CA ASN A 372 3.39 -27.52 11.81
C ASN A 372 3.74 -26.02 11.96
N LYS A 373 3.77 -25.27 10.87
CA LYS A 373 3.95 -23.81 10.89
C LYS A 373 2.88 -23.11 11.73
N THR A 374 1.62 -23.53 11.59
CA THR A 374 0.51 -22.99 12.39
C THR A 374 0.68 -23.29 13.90
N SER A 375 1.19 -24.49 14.23
CA SER A 375 1.49 -24.84 15.62
C SER A 375 2.60 -23.97 16.22
N LEU A 376 3.61 -23.63 15.44
CA LEU A 376 4.65 -22.68 15.85
C LEU A 376 4.09 -21.27 16.06
N ARG A 377 3.22 -20.79 15.16
CA ARG A 377 2.55 -19.49 15.33
C ARG A 377 1.69 -19.44 16.59
N LYS A 378 1.00 -20.54 16.94
CA LYS A 378 0.27 -20.65 18.22
C LYS A 378 1.21 -20.60 19.43
N LEU A 379 2.42 -21.16 19.33
CA LEU A 379 3.43 -21.05 20.39
C LEU A 379 3.91 -19.61 20.56
N ILE A 380 4.12 -18.89 19.44
CA ILE A 380 4.49 -17.46 19.46
C ILE A 380 3.36 -16.63 20.09
N LEU A 381 2.11 -16.92 19.76
CA LEU A 381 0.92 -16.20 20.25
C LEU A 381 0.82 -16.21 21.78
N LYS A 382 1.30 -17.24 22.46
CA LYS A 382 1.30 -17.29 23.93
C LYS A 382 2.08 -16.13 24.58
N ASN A 383 3.08 -15.59 23.86
CA ASN A 383 3.88 -14.45 24.33
C ASN A 383 3.24 -13.08 23.99
N HIS A 384 2.10 -13.07 23.29
CA HIS A 384 1.38 -11.88 22.86
C HIS A 384 -0.08 -11.89 23.37
N PRO A 385 -0.31 -11.69 24.68
CA PRO A 385 -1.66 -11.71 25.24
C PRO A 385 -2.53 -10.61 24.61
N GLY A 386 -3.73 -10.98 24.18
CA GLY A 386 -4.67 -10.05 23.53
C GLY A 386 -4.53 -9.92 22.01
N SER A 387 -3.58 -10.63 21.38
CA SER A 387 -3.46 -10.70 19.93
C SER A 387 -4.19 -11.92 19.36
N GLU A 388 -4.68 -11.80 18.13
CA GLU A 388 -5.22 -12.93 17.35
C GLU A 388 -4.09 -13.62 16.54
N LEU A 389 -4.34 -14.85 16.08
CA LEU A 389 -3.37 -15.58 15.24
C LEU A 389 -3.05 -14.86 13.93
N ALA A 390 -3.99 -14.07 13.44
CA ALA A 390 -3.80 -13.23 12.24
C ALA A 390 -2.75 -12.12 12.46
N ASP A 391 -2.64 -11.59 13.68
CA ASP A 391 -1.66 -10.56 14.03
C ASP A 391 -0.24 -11.12 14.10
N ILE A 392 -0.10 -12.44 14.36
CA ILE A 392 1.18 -13.14 14.37
C ILE A 392 1.54 -13.55 12.94
N SER A 393 2.00 -12.60 12.15
CA SER A 393 2.40 -12.82 10.76
C SER A 393 3.84 -12.39 10.53
N ASP A 394 4.61 -13.24 9.85
CA ASP A 394 5.99 -12.99 9.46
C ASP A 394 6.14 -12.63 7.96
N THR A 395 5.02 -12.42 7.26
CA THR A 395 4.99 -12.15 5.82
C THR A 395 5.79 -10.93 5.40
N ASN A 396 5.83 -9.89 6.25
CA ASN A 396 6.60 -8.68 5.99
C ASN A 396 8.12 -8.91 6.03
N TYR A 397 8.58 -9.99 6.65
CA TYR A 397 10.00 -10.34 6.79
C TYR A 397 10.46 -11.35 5.73
N MET A 398 9.51 -12.07 5.10
CA MET A 398 9.83 -13.18 4.20
C MET A 398 10.73 -12.75 3.05
N PHE A 399 10.33 -11.72 2.30
CA PHE A 399 11.09 -11.27 1.14
C PHE A 399 12.44 -10.67 1.54
N LEU A 400 12.50 -9.91 2.63
CA LEU A 400 13.75 -9.37 3.16
C LEU A 400 14.75 -10.48 3.54
N ASN A 401 14.29 -11.52 4.25
CA ASN A 401 15.14 -12.65 4.61
C ASN A 401 15.66 -13.38 3.36
N PHE A 402 14.79 -13.58 2.36
CA PHE A 402 15.21 -14.19 1.10
C PHE A 402 16.28 -13.35 0.39
N VAL A 403 16.08 -12.04 0.27
CA VAL A 403 17.03 -11.11 -0.36
C VAL A 403 18.38 -11.16 0.33
N LEU A 404 18.40 -11.10 1.66
CA LEU A 404 19.64 -11.08 2.44
C LEU A 404 20.41 -12.41 2.41
N ALA A 405 19.71 -13.54 2.30
CA ALA A 405 20.31 -14.87 2.38
C ALA A 405 20.79 -15.42 1.04
N TYR A 406 20.11 -15.07 -0.06
CA TYR A 406 20.31 -15.80 -1.32
C TYR A 406 20.69 -14.92 -2.52
N LEU A 407 20.42 -13.60 -2.50
CA LEU A 407 20.74 -12.78 -3.65
C LEU A 407 22.23 -12.39 -3.71
N PRO A 408 22.77 -12.16 -4.92
CA PRO A 408 24.14 -11.71 -5.10
C PRO A 408 24.39 -10.34 -4.46
N HIS A 409 25.64 -10.13 -4.04
CA HIS A 409 26.08 -8.82 -3.55
C HIS A 409 25.94 -7.75 -4.63
N GLY A 410 25.57 -6.54 -4.23
CA GLY A 410 25.19 -5.44 -5.11
C GLY A 410 23.69 -5.43 -5.42
N THR A 411 23.09 -6.56 -5.79
CA THR A 411 21.63 -6.70 -5.94
C THR A 411 20.90 -6.48 -4.62
N ILE A 412 21.44 -6.99 -3.51
CA ILE A 412 20.92 -6.74 -2.16
C ILE A 412 20.84 -5.24 -1.88
N GLY A 413 21.95 -4.51 -2.09
CA GLY A 413 22.00 -3.06 -1.89
C GLY A 413 20.98 -2.31 -2.76
N MET A 414 20.80 -2.74 -4.01
CA MET A 414 19.83 -2.14 -4.94
C MET A 414 18.39 -2.37 -4.48
N ILE A 415 18.01 -3.58 -4.07
CA ILE A 415 16.64 -3.88 -3.63
C ILE A 415 16.32 -3.12 -2.34
N ILE A 416 17.26 -3.03 -1.42
CA ILE A 416 17.08 -2.24 -0.21
C ILE A 416 16.93 -0.76 -0.56
N ALA A 417 17.74 -0.22 -1.49
CA ALA A 417 17.58 1.15 -1.97
C ALA A 417 16.18 1.39 -2.56
N ILE A 418 15.64 0.46 -3.34
CA ILE A 418 14.27 0.53 -3.89
C ILE A 418 13.24 0.72 -2.79
N VAL A 419 13.34 -0.05 -1.71
CA VAL A 419 12.38 0.03 -0.59
C VAL A 419 12.45 1.40 0.09
N PHE A 420 13.67 1.90 0.33
CA PHE A 420 13.84 3.25 0.92
C PHE A 420 13.31 4.33 -0.02
N LEU A 421 13.62 4.26 -1.32
CA LEU A 421 13.15 5.23 -2.31
C LEU A 421 11.63 5.24 -2.43
N ALA A 422 11.01 4.06 -2.47
CA ALA A 422 9.55 3.92 -2.52
C ALA A 422 8.89 4.53 -1.26
N SER A 423 9.47 4.31 -0.07
CA SER A 423 9.00 4.95 1.15
C SER A 423 9.17 6.47 1.09
N MET A 424 10.37 6.95 0.75
CA MET A 424 10.65 8.39 0.65
C MET A 424 9.67 9.09 -0.30
N GLY A 425 9.38 8.49 -1.46
CA GLY A 425 8.45 9.04 -2.46
C GLY A 425 7.01 9.11 -1.97
N SER A 426 6.50 8.03 -1.39
CA SER A 426 5.12 7.96 -0.89
C SER A 426 4.90 8.82 0.35
N VAL A 427 5.81 8.78 1.33
CA VAL A 427 5.73 9.58 2.56
C VAL A 427 5.86 11.08 2.26
N ALA A 428 6.80 11.47 1.37
CA ALA A 428 6.95 12.86 0.95
C ALA A 428 5.67 13.40 0.28
N SER A 429 5.04 12.60 -0.59
CA SER A 429 3.75 12.96 -1.19
C SER A 429 2.66 13.14 -0.16
N ALA A 430 2.57 12.24 0.81
CA ALA A 430 1.57 12.28 1.87
C ALA A 430 1.76 13.50 2.79
N CYS A 431 2.97 13.73 3.29
CA CYS A 431 3.26 14.90 4.14
C CYS A 431 3.00 16.23 3.41
N ASN A 432 3.39 16.33 2.13
CA ASN A 432 3.11 17.51 1.32
C ASN A 432 1.61 17.74 1.12
N SER A 433 0.84 16.68 0.95
CA SER A 433 -0.63 16.77 0.78
C SER A 433 -1.34 17.11 2.09
N MET A 434 -0.93 16.52 3.22
CA MET A 434 -1.46 16.91 4.53
C MET A 434 -1.13 18.38 4.85
N ALA A 435 0.08 18.84 4.52
CA ALA A 435 0.46 20.24 4.68
C ALA A 435 -0.39 21.14 3.77
N SER A 436 -0.64 20.78 2.51
CA SER A 436 -1.46 21.56 1.60
C SER A 436 -2.89 21.72 2.11
N CYS A 437 -3.52 20.64 2.59
CA CYS A 437 -4.84 20.70 3.18
C CYS A 437 -4.86 21.54 4.47
N SER A 438 -3.86 21.40 5.33
CA SER A 438 -3.78 22.21 6.55
C SER A 438 -3.61 23.70 6.26
N VAL A 439 -2.81 24.05 5.24
CA VAL A 439 -2.57 25.45 4.87
C VAL A 439 -3.76 26.02 4.11
N VAL A 440 -4.19 25.38 3.02
CA VAL A 440 -5.19 25.93 2.11
C VAL A 440 -6.62 25.80 2.66
N ASP A 441 -6.94 24.67 3.28
CA ASP A 441 -8.29 24.39 3.74
C ASP A 441 -8.59 24.89 5.15
N ILE A 442 -7.54 25.06 6.01
CA ILE A 442 -7.71 25.47 7.40
C ILE A 442 -7.02 26.81 7.66
N TYR A 443 -5.68 26.88 7.53
CA TYR A 443 -4.91 28.04 7.98
C TYR A 443 -5.24 29.30 7.18
N GLN A 444 -5.16 29.26 5.87
CA GLN A 444 -5.45 30.39 4.98
C GLN A 444 -6.91 30.80 5.05
N ARG A 445 -7.81 29.86 5.30
CA ARG A 445 -9.25 30.10 5.34
C ARG A 445 -9.71 30.74 6.65
N TRP A 446 -9.17 30.29 7.79
CA TRP A 446 -9.69 30.65 9.12
C TRP A 446 -8.75 31.46 9.98
N ILE A 447 -7.41 31.40 9.77
CA ILE A 447 -6.42 32.01 10.65
C ILE A 447 -5.80 33.28 10.01
N VAL A 448 -5.18 33.16 8.85
CA VAL A 448 -4.53 34.25 8.13
C VAL A 448 -5.01 34.31 6.69
N LYS A 449 -5.92 35.23 6.36
CA LYS A 449 -6.55 35.33 5.04
C LYS A 449 -5.67 36.06 4.00
N ASN A 450 -4.85 37.01 4.41
CA ASN A 450 -4.08 37.90 3.53
C ASN A 450 -2.58 37.83 3.85
N GLY A 451 -2.02 36.65 4.01
CA GLY A 451 -0.58 36.45 4.22
C GLY A 451 0.21 36.61 2.92
N SER A 452 1.49 36.94 3.02
CA SER A 452 2.39 36.97 1.87
C SER A 452 2.68 35.53 1.39
N GLU A 453 3.05 35.38 0.11
CA GLU A 453 3.48 34.07 -0.46
C GLU A 453 4.61 33.42 0.37
N SER A 454 5.58 34.24 0.82
CA SER A 454 6.67 33.78 1.68
C SER A 454 6.16 33.28 3.04
N HIS A 455 5.18 33.95 3.64
CA HIS A 455 4.56 33.51 4.89
C HIS A 455 3.92 32.15 4.74
N TYR A 456 3.07 31.97 3.73
CA TYR A 456 2.41 30.67 3.49
C TYR A 456 3.39 29.56 3.16
N LEU A 457 4.51 29.87 2.49
CA LEU A 457 5.56 28.89 2.22
C LEU A 457 6.23 28.39 3.52
N TRP A 458 6.52 29.31 4.47
CA TRP A 458 7.06 28.92 5.76
C TRP A 458 6.06 28.13 6.60
N VAL A 459 4.79 28.52 6.61
CA VAL A 459 3.71 27.78 7.26
C VAL A 459 3.56 26.40 6.65
N SER A 460 3.66 26.26 5.32
CA SER A 460 3.61 24.97 4.62
C SER A 460 4.74 24.05 5.05
N ARG A 461 5.95 24.55 5.18
CA ARG A 461 7.10 23.79 5.70
C ARG A 461 6.87 23.37 7.15
N GLY A 462 6.34 24.28 7.99
CA GLY A 462 5.98 23.98 9.37
C GLY A 462 4.96 22.84 9.49
N PHE A 463 3.88 22.88 8.68
CA PHE A 463 2.89 21.80 8.65
C PHE A 463 3.45 20.49 8.07
N THR A 464 4.40 20.56 7.13
CA THR A 464 5.10 19.34 6.64
C THR A 464 5.88 18.66 7.76
N ILE A 465 6.60 19.44 8.60
CA ILE A 465 7.31 18.93 9.78
C ILE A 465 6.31 18.35 10.79
N PHE A 466 5.27 19.11 11.11
CA PHE A 466 4.24 18.73 12.09
C PHE A 466 3.59 17.38 11.75
N TRP A 467 3.09 17.23 10.51
CA TRP A 467 2.49 15.98 10.07
C TRP A 467 3.50 14.84 9.97
N GLY A 468 4.73 15.14 9.54
CA GLY A 468 5.81 14.15 9.53
C GLY A 468 6.09 13.59 10.93
N LEU A 469 6.16 14.44 11.96
CA LEU A 469 6.35 14.02 13.36
C LEU A 469 5.17 13.20 13.88
N ILE A 470 3.93 13.62 13.60
CA ILE A 470 2.73 12.82 13.94
C ILE A 470 2.78 11.44 13.30
N CYS A 471 3.15 11.35 12.02
CA CYS A 471 3.31 10.06 11.35
C CYS A 471 4.40 9.19 11.99
N VAL A 472 5.51 9.77 12.44
CA VAL A 472 6.55 9.04 13.16
C VAL A 472 6.02 8.50 14.49
N VAL A 473 5.28 9.31 15.26
CA VAL A 473 4.66 8.85 16.52
C VAL A 473 3.72 7.69 16.27
N PHE A 474 2.85 7.76 15.26
CA PHE A 474 1.97 6.64 14.91
C PHE A 474 2.75 5.43 14.39
N ALA A 475 3.87 5.64 13.68
CA ALA A 475 4.71 4.56 13.16
C ALA A 475 5.35 3.71 14.27
N LEU A 476 5.61 4.29 15.45
CA LEU A 476 6.12 3.53 16.62
C LEU A 476 5.14 2.44 17.10
N TYR A 477 3.85 2.61 16.80
CA TYR A 477 2.80 1.65 17.14
C TYR A 477 2.43 0.71 15.98
N ALA A 478 2.96 0.96 14.78
CA ALA A 478 2.60 0.21 13.57
C ALA A 478 3.04 -1.27 13.59
N GLY A 479 3.98 -1.65 14.46
CA GLY A 479 4.42 -3.04 14.64
C GLY A 479 3.35 -3.98 15.18
N ARG A 480 2.23 -3.46 15.66
CA ARG A 480 1.08 -4.26 16.14
C ARG A 480 0.21 -4.80 14.99
N PHE A 481 0.37 -4.28 13.77
CA PHE A 481 -0.34 -4.79 12.61
C PHE A 481 0.42 -5.97 12.00
N GLY A 482 -0.27 -7.08 11.77
CA GLY A 482 0.33 -8.30 11.21
C GLY A 482 0.85 -8.08 9.79
N ASN A 483 -0.02 -8.09 8.79
CA ASN A 483 0.34 -7.81 7.40
C ASN A 483 0.17 -6.32 7.08
N LEU A 484 1.28 -5.63 6.78
CA LEU A 484 1.28 -4.19 6.52
C LEU A 484 0.48 -3.80 5.27
N LEU A 485 0.43 -4.67 4.25
CA LEU A 485 -0.32 -4.42 3.02
C LEU A 485 -1.84 -4.45 3.28
N GLU A 486 -2.30 -5.39 4.08
CA GLU A 486 -3.70 -5.47 4.48
C GLU A 486 -4.06 -4.36 5.46
N ALA A 487 -3.18 -4.04 6.41
CA ALA A 487 -3.38 -2.99 7.39
C ALA A 487 -3.63 -1.62 6.74
N VAL A 488 -2.79 -1.22 5.77
CA VAL A 488 -2.96 0.09 5.11
C VAL A 488 -4.27 0.16 4.31
N ASN A 489 -4.68 -0.93 3.68
CA ASN A 489 -5.93 -0.97 2.91
C ASN A 489 -7.16 -1.03 3.83
N SER A 490 -7.09 -1.77 4.92
CA SER A 490 -8.17 -1.84 5.93
C SER A 490 -8.38 -0.49 6.61
N LEU A 491 -7.31 0.17 7.04
CA LEU A 491 -7.38 1.54 7.58
C LEU A 491 -7.94 2.52 6.55
N GLY A 492 -7.53 2.40 5.28
CA GLY A 492 -8.08 3.20 4.19
C GLY A 492 -9.59 3.05 4.07
N SER A 493 -10.05 1.81 4.10
CA SER A 493 -11.46 1.48 3.90
C SER A 493 -12.38 1.96 5.02
N LEU A 494 -11.85 2.32 6.18
CA LEU A 494 -12.64 2.94 7.24
C LEU A 494 -13.14 4.34 6.86
N PHE A 495 -12.40 5.08 6.03
CA PHE A 495 -12.67 6.48 5.70
C PHE A 495 -13.04 6.72 4.23
N TYR A 496 -12.45 5.94 3.31
CA TYR A 496 -12.60 6.17 1.88
C TYR A 496 -14.04 6.10 1.39
N GLY A 497 -14.86 5.22 1.98
CA GLY A 497 -16.28 5.09 1.63
C GLY A 497 -17.03 6.40 1.88
N THR A 498 -16.90 6.95 3.09
CA THR A 498 -17.54 8.23 3.46
C THR A 498 -17.05 9.39 2.59
N ILE A 499 -15.74 9.52 2.44
CA ILE A 499 -15.15 10.62 1.63
C ILE A 499 -15.65 10.53 0.18
N LEU A 500 -15.64 9.34 -0.42
CA LEU A 500 -16.16 9.13 -1.78
C LEU A 500 -17.64 9.48 -1.87
N GLY A 501 -18.46 9.04 -0.93
CA GLY A 501 -19.89 9.33 -0.89
C GLY A 501 -20.18 10.83 -0.91
N ILE A 502 -19.41 11.64 -0.16
CA ILE A 502 -19.52 13.10 -0.17
C ILE A 502 -19.26 13.65 -1.58
N PHE A 503 -18.19 13.18 -2.27
CA PHE A 503 -17.88 13.63 -3.63
C PHE A 503 -18.90 13.14 -4.68
N LEU A 504 -19.42 11.92 -4.57
CA LEU A 504 -20.46 11.44 -5.45
C LEU A 504 -21.74 12.29 -5.35
N VAL A 505 -22.16 12.63 -4.14
CA VAL A 505 -23.28 13.56 -3.94
C VAL A 505 -22.95 14.93 -4.52
N ALA A 506 -21.74 15.42 -4.30
CA ALA A 506 -21.29 16.73 -4.78
C ALA A 506 -21.33 16.84 -6.31
N PHE A 507 -20.90 15.81 -7.04
CA PHE A 507 -20.84 15.82 -8.50
C PHE A 507 -22.18 15.52 -9.16
N TYR A 508 -22.96 14.57 -8.62
CA TYR A 508 -24.08 14.00 -9.35
C TYR A 508 -25.45 14.37 -8.78
N ILE A 509 -25.57 14.86 -7.52
CA ILE A 509 -26.85 15.04 -6.85
C ILE A 509 -27.02 16.49 -6.42
N ARG A 510 -27.56 17.32 -7.31
CA ARG A 510 -27.73 18.77 -7.09
C ARG A 510 -28.73 19.12 -6.00
N SER A 511 -29.71 18.27 -5.71
CA SER A 511 -30.79 18.52 -4.75
C SER A 511 -30.34 18.49 -3.28
N ILE A 512 -29.18 17.90 -2.98
CA ILE A 512 -28.66 17.79 -1.61
C ILE A 512 -27.88 19.05 -1.21
N GLN A 513 -28.10 19.51 0.03
CA GLN A 513 -27.48 20.72 0.59
C GLN A 513 -26.46 20.40 1.69
N GLY A 514 -25.67 21.41 2.08
CA GLY A 514 -24.56 21.29 3.02
C GLY A 514 -24.91 20.63 4.36
N ASN A 515 -26.05 20.99 4.97
CA ASN A 515 -26.45 20.40 6.25
C ASN A 515 -26.75 18.89 6.10
N ALA A 516 -27.47 18.50 5.05
CA ALA A 516 -27.87 17.11 4.85
C ALA A 516 -26.63 16.22 4.62
N ILE A 517 -25.69 16.66 3.77
CA ILE A 517 -24.46 15.90 3.50
C ILE A 517 -23.55 15.83 4.73
N PHE A 518 -23.43 16.92 5.52
CA PHE A 518 -22.59 16.97 6.71
C PHE A 518 -23.03 15.93 7.76
N TYR A 519 -24.31 15.90 8.11
CA TYR A 519 -24.81 14.92 9.09
C TYR A 519 -24.86 13.51 8.53
N ALA A 520 -25.13 13.35 7.23
CA ALA A 520 -25.06 12.04 6.56
C ALA A 520 -23.65 11.45 6.60
N ALA A 521 -22.63 12.27 6.38
CA ALA A 521 -21.24 11.83 6.45
C ALA A 521 -20.85 11.38 7.87
N ILE A 522 -21.21 12.14 8.90
CA ILE A 522 -20.93 11.76 10.31
C ILE A 522 -21.64 10.46 10.67
N ALA A 523 -22.92 10.34 10.34
CA ALA A 523 -23.68 9.13 10.63
C ALA A 523 -23.14 7.91 9.89
N SER A 524 -22.76 8.08 8.61
CA SER A 524 -22.16 7.01 7.80
C SER A 524 -20.82 6.57 8.38
N GLU A 525 -19.97 7.50 8.77
CA GLU A 525 -18.66 7.19 9.36
C GLU A 525 -18.81 6.39 10.65
N ALA A 526 -19.74 6.78 11.53
CA ALA A 526 -20.03 6.02 12.76
C ALA A 526 -20.50 4.59 12.45
N LEU A 527 -21.38 4.42 11.45
CA LEU A 527 -21.85 3.09 11.03
C LEU A 527 -20.74 2.25 10.40
N ILE A 528 -19.80 2.84 9.66
CA ILE A 528 -18.62 2.12 9.13
C ILE A 528 -17.76 1.60 10.27
N PHE A 529 -17.47 2.41 11.30
CA PHE A 529 -16.72 1.96 12.45
C PHE A 529 -17.42 0.81 13.20
N ILE A 530 -18.74 0.88 13.34
CA ILE A 530 -19.55 -0.20 13.93
C ILE A 530 -19.45 -1.47 13.06
N ALA A 531 -19.65 -1.35 11.75
CA ALA A 531 -19.58 -2.48 10.82
C ALA A 531 -18.19 -3.15 10.81
N ALA A 532 -17.13 -2.35 10.88
CA ALA A 532 -15.76 -2.83 10.97
C ALA A 532 -15.47 -3.52 12.31
N HIS A 533 -15.91 -2.94 13.43
CA HIS A 533 -15.73 -3.50 14.75
C HIS A 533 -16.40 -4.88 14.91
N TYR A 534 -17.63 -5.00 14.42
CA TYR A 534 -18.38 -6.26 14.46
C TYR A 534 -18.09 -7.20 13.27
N LYS A 535 -17.14 -6.83 12.39
CA LYS A 535 -16.73 -7.64 11.23
C LYS A 535 -17.94 -8.05 10.36
N TRP A 536 -18.86 -7.12 10.06
CA TRP A 536 -20.03 -7.41 9.23
C TRP A 536 -19.65 -7.82 7.81
N MET A 537 -18.53 -7.29 7.32
CA MET A 537 -18.00 -7.57 6.00
C MET A 537 -16.50 -7.30 5.97
N GLU A 538 -15.79 -7.84 4.99
CA GLU A 538 -14.38 -7.54 4.76
C GLU A 538 -14.16 -6.11 4.22
N TYR A 539 -12.95 -5.58 4.44
CA TYR A 539 -12.62 -4.16 4.28
C TYR A 539 -12.94 -3.57 2.89
N LEU A 540 -12.84 -4.35 1.81
CA LEU A 540 -13.17 -3.85 0.47
C LEU A 540 -14.64 -3.42 0.36
N TRP A 541 -15.54 -4.16 0.98
CA TRP A 541 -16.97 -3.87 0.97
C TRP A 541 -17.33 -2.64 1.82
N LEU A 542 -16.53 -2.28 2.83
CA LEU A 542 -16.75 -1.06 3.62
C LEU A 542 -16.70 0.21 2.76
N ASN A 543 -15.92 0.23 1.67
CA ASN A 543 -15.89 1.37 0.74
C ASN A 543 -17.22 1.54 0.01
N VAL A 544 -17.82 0.44 -0.45
CA VAL A 544 -19.14 0.43 -1.10
C VAL A 544 -20.22 0.84 -0.11
N PHE A 545 -20.22 0.18 1.05
CA PHE A 545 -21.19 0.41 2.12
C PHE A 545 -21.17 1.88 2.55
N GLY A 546 -20.00 2.44 2.86
CA GLY A 546 -19.86 3.83 3.29
C GLY A 546 -20.31 4.83 2.22
N ALA A 547 -19.91 4.65 0.96
CA ALA A 547 -20.31 5.55 -0.11
C ALA A 547 -21.82 5.53 -0.35
N LEU A 548 -22.43 4.35 -0.36
CA LEU A 548 -23.89 4.22 -0.50
C LEU A 548 -24.65 4.77 0.70
N LEU A 549 -24.15 4.55 1.92
CA LEU A 549 -24.75 5.11 3.14
C LEU A 549 -24.79 6.64 3.10
N VAL A 550 -23.69 7.31 2.73
CA VAL A 550 -23.65 8.78 2.60
C VAL A 550 -24.72 9.23 1.61
N VAL A 551 -24.81 8.59 0.46
CA VAL A 551 -25.83 8.94 -0.56
C VAL A 551 -27.24 8.75 0.01
N LEU A 552 -27.57 7.61 0.57
CA LEU A 552 -28.92 7.30 1.09
C LEU A 552 -29.29 8.20 2.27
N LEU A 553 -28.40 8.36 3.25
CA LEU A 553 -28.65 9.20 4.41
C LEU A 553 -28.75 10.69 4.04
N SER A 554 -27.99 11.16 3.04
CA SER A 554 -28.12 12.54 2.58
C SER A 554 -29.48 12.82 1.97
N PHE A 555 -30.06 11.89 1.20
CA PHE A 555 -31.44 11.98 0.72
C PHE A 555 -32.46 11.96 1.86
N PHE A 556 -32.26 11.04 2.81
CA PHE A 556 -33.16 10.93 3.97
C PHE A 556 -33.15 12.23 4.79
N PHE A 557 -32.00 12.74 5.17
CA PHE A 557 -31.89 14.00 5.93
C PHE A 557 -32.40 15.21 5.15
N GLN A 558 -32.14 15.27 3.84
CA GLN A 558 -32.67 16.35 3.01
C GLN A 558 -34.21 16.38 2.97
N LYS A 559 -34.83 15.20 2.87
CA LYS A 559 -36.30 15.10 2.76
C LYS A 559 -37.01 15.21 4.11
N THR A 560 -36.41 14.75 5.20
CA THR A 560 -37.08 14.68 6.52
C THR A 560 -36.74 15.87 7.41
N ILE A 561 -35.44 16.17 7.58
CA ILE A 561 -34.99 17.13 8.57
C ILE A 561 -34.75 18.52 7.95
N PHE A 562 -34.13 18.56 6.76
CA PHE A 562 -33.73 19.81 6.11
C PHE A 562 -34.63 20.15 4.92
N LYS A 563 -35.96 19.88 5.04
CA LYS A 563 -36.95 20.30 4.04
C LYS A 563 -36.84 21.79 3.81
N GLN A 564 -36.32 22.21 2.64
CA GLN A 564 -36.58 23.56 2.19
C GLN A 564 -38.05 23.61 1.68
N SER A 565 -38.82 24.59 2.15
CA SER A 565 -39.95 25.06 1.39
C SER A 565 -39.43 25.44 0.01
N ILE A 566 -39.86 24.73 -1.01
CA ILE A 566 -39.65 25.12 -2.40
C ILE A 566 -40.30 26.52 -2.49
N LYS A 567 -39.49 27.57 -2.38
CA LYS A 567 -39.90 28.87 -2.87
C LYS A 567 -39.90 28.71 -4.38
N SER A 568 -41.14 28.59 -4.90
CA SER A 568 -41.50 28.64 -6.30
C SER A 568 -40.90 29.83 -7.02
#